data_ca5201dd1e606e678b8505e65fb291bf
#
_entry.id   ca5201dd1e606e678b8505e65fb291bf
#
_cell.length_a   1.000
_cell.length_b   1.000
_cell.length_c   1.000
_cell.angle_alpha   90.00
_cell.angle_beta   90.00
_cell.angle_gamma   90.00
#
_symmetry.space_group_name_H-M   'P 1'
#
loop_
_entity.id
_entity.type
_entity.pdbx_description
1 polymer ?
#
loop_
_entity_poly.entity_id
_entity_poly.type
_entity_poly.pdbx_seq_one_letter_code
_entity_poly.pdbx_strand_id
1 'polypeptide(L)'
;MERFDEIRYARPDFEQLQEKAGRVEEAIRAGAPCEEIDRLYGELQAYADDCLSMATYMYIQNYIDGTREEISEETAVVMGQVASADTSALNEAILESPYRAHFEEKNETFLLESMDRQKALHKSGEEFAVKEQEILTAIHTLAAGMEFDYRGEKISASELGALRDSPDREVRMAARRAERKGYAEYGEEFGKLLDELVQARHSLATANGFKNYLEYADIEKDRFSYGEKELHEFCGNVKKIILPIVFRSNKALQKRLGLERYTADDTDIFFADGNARPVRDDVGFAVETIREMYDDMSPRLGEIFRRMSDNGYLDLDRSDKKVTGIAFTVKMPKQRIPFIYANYLGSGSDLNSIIHETGHAMQHQLSMDRFENTDLCSQVQDLSEVPSKTMELISLEYADRFFGKDADKYRKGLLAEFLDDIAGYCKWFEFETFIYENPDAGPQERIDKFNELYALYAPGVEIPDRDLADRGALLYKGFNVFGVPRYTVTYSLCNLSAIYLANEFKKDRKKGTELFIRLGEIGGSMDYNEAIQYMGLKSSFSEEVIREVGEYLAKELEL
;
A
#
# COMPACT_ATOMS: atom_id res chain seq x y z
N MET A 1 -16.32 3.47 -24.97
CA MET A 1 -16.07 3.35 -23.52
C MET A 1 -16.99 4.32 -22.82
N GLU A 2 -17.64 3.90 -21.76
CA GLU A 2 -18.46 4.75 -20.91
C GLU A 2 -17.57 5.77 -20.20
N ARG A 3 -17.99 7.03 -20.17
CA ARG A 3 -17.28 8.06 -19.40
C ARG A 3 -17.66 7.96 -17.92
N PHE A 4 -16.75 8.36 -17.03
CA PHE A 4 -17.00 8.28 -15.59
C PHE A 4 -18.23 9.13 -15.16
N ASP A 5 -18.43 10.30 -15.76
CA ASP A 5 -19.57 11.19 -15.50
C ASP A 5 -20.91 10.70 -16.10
N GLU A 6 -20.88 9.69 -16.96
CA GLU A 6 -22.06 9.02 -17.53
C GLU A 6 -22.55 7.85 -16.68
N ILE A 7 -21.72 7.33 -15.77
CA ILE A 7 -22.07 6.21 -14.89
C ILE A 7 -23.29 6.59 -14.03
N ARG A 8 -24.28 5.72 -14.04
CA ARG A 8 -25.49 5.87 -13.22
C ARG A 8 -25.44 4.86 -12.09
N TYR A 9 -25.35 5.37 -10.87
CA TYR A 9 -25.37 4.52 -9.69
C TYR A 9 -26.70 3.76 -9.58
N ALA A 10 -26.58 2.47 -9.38
CA ALA A 10 -27.65 1.58 -8.95
C ALA A 10 -27.13 0.78 -7.77
N ARG A 11 -27.87 0.77 -6.67
CA ARG A 11 -27.44 0.03 -5.48
C ARG A 11 -27.24 -1.44 -5.82
N PRO A 12 -26.06 -2.04 -5.53
CA PRO A 12 -25.82 -3.46 -5.75
C PRO A 12 -26.77 -4.34 -4.95
N ASP A 13 -27.23 -5.42 -5.56
CA ASP A 13 -28.02 -6.44 -4.89
C ASP A 13 -27.13 -7.64 -4.54
N PHE A 14 -26.60 -7.65 -3.33
CA PHE A 14 -25.73 -8.71 -2.83
C PHE A 14 -26.47 -10.01 -2.50
N GLU A 15 -27.79 -9.99 -2.27
CA GLU A 15 -28.61 -11.20 -2.12
C GLU A 15 -28.65 -11.93 -3.47
N GLN A 16 -28.88 -11.21 -4.56
CA GLN A 16 -28.84 -11.79 -5.91
C GLN A 16 -27.43 -12.32 -6.26
N LEU A 17 -26.35 -11.66 -5.80
CA LEU A 17 -25.00 -12.14 -5.97
C LEU A 17 -24.80 -13.51 -5.31
N GLN A 18 -25.25 -13.67 -4.06
CA GLN A 18 -25.20 -14.93 -3.33
C GLN A 18 -26.06 -16.02 -3.98
N GLU A 19 -27.26 -15.68 -4.48
CA GLU A 19 -28.09 -16.63 -5.23
C GLU A 19 -27.38 -17.15 -6.48
N LYS A 20 -26.66 -16.28 -7.22
CA LYS A 20 -25.89 -16.70 -8.39
C LYS A 20 -24.71 -17.60 -8.01
N ALA A 21 -23.99 -17.27 -6.93
CA ALA A 21 -22.93 -18.13 -6.40
C ALA A 21 -23.46 -19.52 -6.01
N GLY A 22 -24.60 -19.58 -5.31
CA GLY A 22 -25.26 -20.83 -4.95
C GLY A 22 -25.65 -21.69 -6.16
N ARG A 23 -26.10 -21.07 -7.26
CA ARG A 23 -26.41 -21.82 -8.51
C ARG A 23 -25.17 -22.46 -9.14
N VAL A 24 -24.03 -21.77 -9.10
CA VAL A 24 -22.76 -22.33 -9.59
C VAL A 24 -22.35 -23.50 -8.70
N GLU A 25 -22.40 -23.31 -7.38
CA GLU A 25 -22.11 -24.35 -6.39
C GLU A 25 -22.99 -25.60 -6.61
N GLU A 26 -24.31 -25.43 -6.72
CA GLU A 26 -25.26 -26.52 -6.98
C GLU A 26 -24.93 -27.27 -8.27
N ALA A 27 -24.61 -26.56 -9.37
CA ALA A 27 -24.22 -27.16 -10.63
C ALA A 27 -22.95 -28.01 -10.52
N ILE A 28 -21.93 -27.49 -9.80
CA ILE A 28 -20.67 -28.21 -9.54
C ILE A 28 -20.96 -29.46 -8.70
N ARG A 29 -21.70 -29.37 -7.62
CA ARG A 29 -22.04 -30.49 -6.72
C ARG A 29 -22.92 -31.54 -7.41
N ALA A 30 -23.75 -31.12 -8.36
CA ALA A 30 -24.56 -32.02 -9.19
C ALA A 30 -23.75 -32.72 -10.31
N GLY A 31 -22.50 -32.32 -10.55
CA GLY A 31 -21.68 -32.87 -11.65
C GLY A 31 -22.18 -32.44 -13.02
N ALA A 32 -22.65 -31.21 -13.16
CA ALA A 32 -23.07 -30.66 -14.45
C ALA A 32 -21.89 -30.60 -15.44
N PRO A 33 -22.14 -30.55 -16.77
CA PRO A 33 -21.09 -30.37 -17.76
C PRO A 33 -20.29 -29.09 -17.54
N CYS A 34 -18.97 -29.14 -17.81
CA CYS A 34 -18.09 -27.97 -17.62
C CYS A 34 -18.60 -26.71 -18.34
N GLU A 35 -19.14 -26.87 -19.58
CA GLU A 35 -19.68 -25.73 -20.33
C GLU A 35 -20.87 -25.05 -19.63
N GLU A 36 -21.69 -25.82 -18.92
CA GLU A 36 -22.81 -25.27 -18.14
C GLU A 36 -22.30 -24.52 -16.90
N ILE A 37 -21.34 -25.10 -16.18
CA ILE A 37 -20.70 -24.48 -15.02
C ILE A 37 -20.00 -23.17 -15.43
N ASP A 38 -19.23 -23.22 -16.55
CA ASP A 38 -18.55 -22.02 -17.07
C ASP A 38 -19.51 -20.90 -17.43
N ARG A 39 -20.65 -21.23 -18.02
CA ARG A 39 -21.68 -20.22 -18.34
C ARG A 39 -22.24 -19.58 -17.07
N LEU A 40 -22.59 -20.40 -16.07
CA LEU A 40 -23.11 -19.91 -14.80
C LEU A 40 -22.06 -19.08 -14.04
N TYR A 41 -20.80 -19.54 -14.04
CA TYR A 41 -19.69 -18.83 -13.43
C TYR A 41 -19.42 -17.50 -14.13
N GLY A 42 -19.45 -17.43 -15.45
CA GLY A 42 -19.33 -16.18 -16.21
C GLY A 42 -20.47 -15.20 -15.93
N GLU A 43 -21.72 -15.69 -15.74
CA GLU A 43 -22.84 -14.85 -15.33
C GLU A 43 -22.68 -14.33 -13.90
N LEU A 44 -22.10 -15.12 -13.00
CA LEU A 44 -21.75 -14.70 -11.64
C LEU A 44 -20.69 -13.63 -11.67
N GLN A 45 -19.58 -13.85 -12.38
CA GLN A 45 -18.48 -12.88 -12.48
C GLN A 45 -18.94 -11.54 -13.07
N ALA A 46 -19.69 -11.57 -14.18
CA ALA A 46 -20.20 -10.34 -14.78
C ALA A 46 -21.11 -9.55 -13.82
N TYR A 47 -21.87 -10.23 -12.98
CA TYR A 47 -22.71 -9.60 -11.97
C TYR A 47 -21.90 -9.10 -10.77
N ALA A 48 -20.89 -9.86 -10.35
CA ALA A 48 -19.94 -9.45 -9.30
C ALA A 48 -19.17 -8.18 -9.72
N ASP A 49 -18.71 -8.11 -10.96
CA ASP A 49 -18.04 -6.95 -11.53
C ASP A 49 -18.94 -5.71 -11.55
N ASP A 50 -20.23 -5.89 -11.83
CA ASP A 50 -21.21 -4.79 -11.76
C ASP A 50 -21.42 -4.31 -10.32
N CYS A 51 -21.62 -5.22 -9.38
CA CYS A 51 -21.75 -4.91 -7.95
C CYS A 51 -20.51 -4.18 -7.42
N LEU A 52 -19.33 -4.71 -7.71
CA LEU A 52 -18.07 -4.13 -7.25
C LEU A 52 -17.82 -2.76 -7.88
N SER A 53 -18.14 -2.58 -9.18
CA SER A 53 -18.01 -1.27 -9.83
C SER A 53 -18.94 -0.23 -9.23
N MET A 54 -20.17 -0.60 -8.85
CA MET A 54 -21.10 0.32 -8.20
C MET A 54 -20.66 0.65 -6.76
N ALA A 55 -20.16 -0.32 -6.02
CA ALA A 55 -19.58 -0.09 -4.69
C ALA A 55 -18.35 0.83 -4.78
N THR A 56 -17.45 0.58 -5.72
CA THR A 56 -16.28 1.41 -5.99
C THR A 56 -16.68 2.83 -6.42
N TYR A 57 -17.70 2.97 -7.24
CA TYR A 57 -18.22 4.29 -7.62
C TYR A 57 -18.69 5.10 -6.40
N MET A 58 -19.43 4.48 -5.48
CA MET A 58 -19.85 5.15 -4.24
C MET A 58 -18.65 5.50 -3.34
N TYR A 59 -17.69 4.60 -3.23
CA TYR A 59 -16.44 4.88 -2.53
C TYR A 59 -15.71 6.11 -3.11
N ILE A 60 -15.55 6.19 -4.42
CA ILE A 60 -14.96 7.35 -5.12
C ILE A 60 -15.77 8.62 -4.83
N GLN A 61 -17.11 8.57 -4.95
CA GLN A 61 -17.98 9.74 -4.70
C GLN A 61 -17.85 10.27 -3.28
N ASN A 62 -17.68 9.39 -2.29
CA ASN A 62 -17.46 9.76 -0.89
C ASN A 62 -16.14 10.52 -0.69
N TYR A 63 -15.11 10.20 -1.47
CA TYR A 63 -13.83 10.92 -1.43
C TYR A 63 -13.88 12.24 -2.21
N ILE A 64 -14.61 12.31 -3.32
CA ILE A 64 -14.81 13.53 -4.14
C ILE A 64 -15.59 14.60 -3.37
N ASP A 65 -16.58 14.20 -2.58
CA ASP A 65 -17.34 15.13 -1.71
C ASP A 65 -17.62 14.50 -0.35
N GLY A 66 -16.64 14.57 0.56
CA GLY A 66 -16.74 14.06 1.94
C GLY A 66 -17.71 14.85 2.84
N THR A 67 -18.36 15.91 2.32
CA THR A 67 -19.34 16.70 3.07
C THR A 67 -20.77 16.17 2.93
N ARG A 68 -20.99 15.18 2.05
CA ARG A 68 -22.30 14.59 1.78
C ARG A 68 -22.56 13.36 2.62
N GLU A 69 -23.27 13.55 3.73
CA GLU A 69 -23.59 12.50 4.71
C GLU A 69 -24.32 11.30 4.06
N GLU A 70 -25.25 11.56 3.14
CA GLU A 70 -25.98 10.50 2.44
C GLU A 70 -25.10 9.61 1.56
N ILE A 71 -23.98 10.14 0.99
CA ILE A 71 -23.01 9.34 0.25
C ILE A 71 -22.16 8.52 1.21
N SER A 72 -21.73 9.12 2.33
CA SER A 72 -20.93 8.44 3.34
C SER A 72 -21.70 7.25 3.95
N GLU A 73 -22.98 7.46 4.30
CA GLU A 73 -23.83 6.38 4.82
C GLU A 73 -24.02 5.26 3.79
N GLU A 74 -24.34 5.61 2.54
CA GLU A 74 -24.51 4.61 1.47
C GLU A 74 -23.22 3.85 1.21
N THR A 75 -22.08 4.55 1.17
CA THR A 75 -20.75 3.94 1.01
C THR A 75 -20.47 2.93 2.13
N ALA A 76 -20.72 3.30 3.37
CA ALA A 76 -20.51 2.41 4.51
C ALA A 76 -21.34 1.12 4.39
N VAL A 77 -22.62 1.26 4.00
CA VAL A 77 -23.51 0.11 3.81
C VAL A 77 -23.01 -0.80 2.69
N VAL A 78 -22.74 -0.24 1.51
CA VAL A 78 -22.37 -1.02 0.33
C VAL A 78 -20.98 -1.66 0.51
N MET A 79 -20.01 -0.94 1.05
CA MET A 79 -18.68 -1.50 1.35
C MET A 79 -18.74 -2.57 2.44
N GLY A 80 -19.60 -2.41 3.44
CA GLY A 80 -19.87 -3.45 4.42
C GLY A 80 -20.44 -4.73 3.79
N GLN A 81 -21.32 -4.61 2.81
CA GLN A 81 -21.86 -5.76 2.05
C GLN A 81 -20.78 -6.42 1.18
N VAL A 82 -19.90 -5.64 0.54
CA VAL A 82 -18.74 -6.19 -0.18
C VAL A 82 -17.86 -7.01 0.77
N ALA A 83 -17.52 -6.46 1.93
CA ALA A 83 -16.67 -7.14 2.91
C ALA A 83 -17.30 -8.40 3.52
N SER A 84 -18.63 -8.48 3.54
CA SER A 84 -19.37 -9.64 4.07
C SER A 84 -19.79 -10.65 3.01
N ALA A 85 -19.44 -10.42 1.73
CA ALA A 85 -19.73 -11.37 0.66
C ALA A 85 -18.90 -12.65 0.84
N ASP A 86 -19.61 -13.77 1.07
CA ASP A 86 -18.96 -15.07 1.33
C ASP A 86 -18.97 -15.95 0.07
N THR A 87 -17.79 -16.31 -0.37
CA THR A 87 -17.56 -17.24 -1.51
C THR A 87 -16.98 -18.59 -1.07
N SER A 88 -16.85 -18.85 0.22
CA SER A 88 -16.18 -20.03 0.77
C SER A 88 -16.80 -21.34 0.29
N ALA A 89 -18.13 -21.45 0.28
CA ALA A 89 -18.85 -22.65 -0.18
C ALA A 89 -18.64 -22.93 -1.67
N LEU A 90 -18.62 -21.88 -2.50
CA LEU A 90 -18.30 -21.99 -3.94
C LEU A 90 -16.85 -22.42 -4.15
N ASN A 91 -15.91 -21.79 -3.45
CA ASN A 91 -14.49 -22.13 -3.52
C ASN A 91 -14.25 -23.59 -3.10
N GLU A 92 -14.89 -24.05 -2.04
CA GLU A 92 -14.83 -25.45 -1.61
C GLU A 92 -15.40 -26.39 -2.67
N ALA A 93 -16.54 -26.06 -3.27
CA ALA A 93 -17.14 -26.87 -4.33
C ALA A 93 -16.21 -26.98 -5.56
N ILE A 94 -15.54 -25.89 -5.95
CA ILE A 94 -14.54 -25.92 -7.05
C ILE A 94 -13.38 -26.83 -6.67
N LEU A 95 -12.78 -26.65 -5.51
CA LEU A 95 -11.57 -27.36 -5.06
C LEU A 95 -11.80 -28.86 -4.89
N GLU A 96 -12.98 -29.29 -4.45
CA GLU A 96 -13.29 -30.68 -4.11
C GLU A 96 -13.95 -31.47 -5.26
N SER A 97 -14.22 -30.81 -6.38
CA SER A 97 -14.91 -31.42 -7.52
C SER A 97 -13.96 -31.80 -8.67
N PRO A 98 -14.39 -32.65 -9.60
CA PRO A 98 -13.68 -32.90 -10.85
C PRO A 98 -13.54 -31.64 -11.74
N TYR A 99 -14.35 -30.60 -11.52
CA TYR A 99 -14.29 -29.33 -12.22
C TYR A 99 -12.99 -28.55 -11.93
N ARG A 100 -12.32 -28.85 -10.82
CA ARG A 100 -11.05 -28.21 -10.41
C ARG A 100 -10.02 -28.14 -11.55
N ALA A 101 -9.77 -29.27 -12.23
CA ALA A 101 -8.77 -29.30 -13.31
C ALA A 101 -9.14 -28.38 -14.49
N HIS A 102 -10.44 -28.34 -14.83
CA HIS A 102 -10.93 -27.46 -15.88
C HIS A 102 -10.88 -25.96 -15.46
N PHE A 103 -11.19 -25.67 -14.21
CA PHE A 103 -11.10 -24.32 -13.65
C PHE A 103 -9.66 -23.82 -13.64
N GLU A 104 -8.70 -24.69 -13.26
CA GLU A 104 -7.27 -24.39 -13.23
C GLU A 104 -6.72 -24.02 -14.62
N GLU A 105 -7.11 -24.73 -15.67
CA GLU A 105 -6.70 -24.39 -17.05
C GLU A 105 -7.10 -22.97 -17.47
N LYS A 106 -8.18 -22.42 -16.90
CA LYS A 106 -8.72 -21.09 -17.24
C LYS A 106 -8.27 -19.96 -16.31
N ASN A 107 -7.98 -20.29 -15.06
CA ASN A 107 -7.82 -19.29 -13.99
C ASN A 107 -6.44 -19.31 -13.32
N GLU A 108 -5.46 -19.98 -13.91
CA GLU A 108 -4.09 -20.09 -13.40
C GLU A 108 -4.00 -20.93 -12.09
N THR A 109 -2.91 -21.66 -11.95
CA THR A 109 -2.67 -22.57 -10.80
C THR A 109 -2.61 -21.83 -9.47
N PHE A 110 -2.02 -20.63 -9.45
CA PHE A 110 -1.82 -19.86 -8.22
C PHE A 110 -3.14 -19.45 -7.55
N LEU A 111 -4.18 -19.09 -8.34
CA LEU A 111 -5.49 -18.76 -7.78
C LEU A 111 -6.07 -19.93 -6.98
N LEU A 112 -5.96 -21.15 -7.49
CA LEU A 112 -6.44 -22.34 -6.78
C LEU A 112 -5.59 -22.66 -5.56
N GLU A 113 -4.27 -22.44 -5.62
CA GLU A 113 -3.40 -22.59 -4.45
C GLU A 113 -3.80 -21.61 -3.37
N SER A 114 -4.03 -20.33 -3.70
CA SER A 114 -4.52 -19.32 -2.77
C SER A 114 -5.84 -19.74 -2.14
N MET A 115 -6.84 -20.11 -2.95
CA MET A 115 -8.14 -20.60 -2.46
C MET A 115 -7.99 -21.79 -1.49
N ASP A 116 -7.13 -22.76 -1.82
CA ASP A 116 -6.92 -23.98 -1.01
C ASP A 116 -6.24 -23.68 0.32
N ARG A 117 -5.24 -22.77 0.34
CA ARG A 117 -4.54 -22.36 1.56
C ARG A 117 -5.40 -21.47 2.44
N GLN A 118 -6.14 -20.54 1.88
CA GLN A 118 -7.03 -19.63 2.62
C GLN A 118 -8.20 -20.37 3.32
N LYS A 119 -8.60 -21.57 2.86
CA LYS A 119 -9.54 -22.43 3.61
C LYS A 119 -9.10 -22.69 5.05
N ALA A 120 -7.80 -22.63 5.35
CA ALA A 120 -7.29 -22.84 6.69
C ALA A 120 -7.59 -21.68 7.66
N LEU A 121 -7.87 -20.47 7.15
CA LEU A 121 -8.04 -19.24 7.93
C LEU A 121 -9.45 -19.09 8.54
N HIS A 122 -10.46 -19.78 8.01
CA HIS A 122 -11.86 -19.52 8.32
C HIS A 122 -12.61 -20.74 8.90
N LYS A 123 -11.89 -21.65 9.58
CA LYS A 123 -12.51 -22.86 10.16
C LYS A 123 -13.23 -22.59 11.48
N SER A 124 -12.77 -21.61 12.25
CA SER A 124 -13.32 -21.25 13.55
C SER A 124 -12.82 -19.88 13.99
N GLY A 125 -13.36 -19.35 15.09
CA GLY A 125 -12.87 -18.11 15.68
C GLY A 125 -13.57 -16.84 15.15
N GLU A 126 -14.75 -16.95 14.56
CA GLU A 126 -15.54 -15.80 14.07
C GLU A 126 -15.71 -14.72 15.14
N GLU A 127 -15.90 -15.12 16.41
CA GLU A 127 -16.01 -14.18 17.55
C GLU A 127 -14.75 -13.35 17.74
N PHE A 128 -13.55 -13.87 17.42
CA PHE A 128 -12.28 -13.14 17.51
C PHE A 128 -12.10 -12.18 16.32
N ALA A 129 -12.55 -12.57 15.13
CA ALA A 129 -12.57 -11.68 13.97
C ALA A 129 -13.52 -10.50 14.19
N VAL A 130 -14.72 -10.74 14.74
CA VAL A 130 -15.66 -9.67 15.14
C VAL A 130 -15.02 -8.77 16.19
N LYS A 131 -14.37 -9.36 17.20
CA LYS A 131 -13.68 -8.61 18.25
C LYS A 131 -12.54 -7.73 17.69
N GLU A 132 -11.79 -8.24 16.73
CA GLU A 132 -10.77 -7.46 16.02
C GLU A 132 -11.37 -6.21 15.36
N GLN A 133 -12.49 -6.35 14.64
CA GLN A 133 -13.17 -5.21 13.98
C GLN A 133 -13.71 -4.19 14.99
N GLU A 134 -14.26 -4.63 16.13
CA GLU A 134 -14.67 -3.74 17.21
C GLU A 134 -13.50 -2.91 17.75
N ILE A 135 -12.34 -3.55 17.97
CA ILE A 135 -11.13 -2.89 18.47
C ILE A 135 -10.60 -1.90 17.43
N LEU A 136 -10.53 -2.28 16.15
CA LEU A 136 -10.11 -1.39 15.07
C LEU A 136 -11.02 -0.16 14.97
N THR A 137 -12.34 -0.34 15.11
CA THR A 137 -13.30 0.76 15.16
C THR A 137 -13.03 1.69 16.36
N ALA A 138 -12.72 1.13 17.53
CA ALA A 138 -12.37 1.90 18.71
C ALA A 138 -11.06 2.71 18.52
N ILE A 139 -10.04 2.10 17.89
CA ILE A 139 -8.78 2.77 17.56
C ILE A 139 -9.02 3.94 16.59
N HIS A 140 -9.80 3.73 15.53
CA HIS A 140 -10.14 4.79 14.59
C HIS A 140 -10.92 5.93 15.26
N THR A 141 -11.88 5.60 16.11
CA THR A 141 -12.66 6.59 16.86
C THR A 141 -11.77 7.41 17.80
N LEU A 142 -10.88 6.73 18.52
CA LEU A 142 -9.92 7.40 19.41
C LEU A 142 -9.03 8.37 18.62
N ALA A 143 -8.42 7.90 17.52
CA ALA A 143 -7.55 8.71 16.70
C ALA A 143 -8.26 9.90 16.04
N ALA A 144 -9.48 9.70 15.54
CA ALA A 144 -10.29 10.77 14.95
C ALA A 144 -10.71 11.84 15.97
N GLY A 145 -10.86 11.45 17.24
CA GLY A 145 -11.21 12.37 18.33
C GLY A 145 -10.02 13.11 18.95
N MET A 146 -8.79 12.82 18.52
CA MET A 146 -7.60 13.46 19.11
C MET A 146 -7.50 14.95 18.76
N GLU A 147 -7.21 15.77 19.76
CA GLU A 147 -6.83 17.17 19.62
C GLU A 147 -5.39 17.37 20.08
N PHE A 148 -4.68 18.23 19.38
CA PHE A 148 -3.26 18.49 19.63
C PHE A 148 -3.05 19.92 20.14
N ASP A 149 -2.32 20.06 21.24
CA ASP A 149 -1.95 21.37 21.81
C ASP A 149 -0.76 21.95 21.03
N TYR A 150 -1.06 22.77 20.02
CA TYR A 150 -0.05 23.52 19.28
C TYR A 150 0.06 24.96 19.81
N ARG A 151 1.13 25.25 20.54
CA ARG A 151 1.42 26.58 21.11
C ARG A 151 0.28 27.15 21.98
N GLY A 152 -0.46 26.29 22.68
CA GLY A 152 -1.56 26.65 23.55
C GLY A 152 -2.94 26.70 22.89
N GLU A 153 -3.03 26.37 21.60
CA GLU A 153 -4.28 26.23 20.87
C GLU A 153 -4.54 24.75 20.56
N LYS A 154 -5.78 24.31 20.70
CA LYS A 154 -6.20 22.96 20.32
C LYS A 154 -6.50 22.94 18.84
N ILE A 155 -5.81 22.07 18.10
CA ILE A 155 -5.97 21.88 16.66
C ILE A 155 -6.19 20.41 16.32
N SER A 156 -6.80 20.17 15.19
CA SER A 156 -7.05 18.82 14.64
C SER A 156 -5.77 18.18 14.08
N ALA A 157 -5.82 16.86 13.83
CA ALA A 157 -4.74 16.13 13.17
C ALA A 157 -4.46 16.67 11.75
N SER A 158 -5.48 17.11 11.02
CA SER A 158 -5.35 17.68 9.67
C SER A 158 -4.60 19.02 9.70
N GLU A 159 -4.98 19.93 10.62
CA GLU A 159 -4.28 21.21 10.78
C GLU A 159 -2.82 21.02 11.22
N LEU A 160 -2.59 20.06 12.12
CA LEU A 160 -1.24 19.70 12.57
C LEU A 160 -0.39 19.16 11.42
N GLY A 161 -0.98 18.35 10.52
CA GLY A 161 -0.33 17.80 9.35
C GLY A 161 0.30 18.88 8.47
N ALA A 162 -0.46 19.94 8.15
CA ALA A 162 0.02 21.06 7.34
C ALA A 162 1.21 21.81 7.99
N LEU A 163 1.28 21.83 9.32
CA LEU A 163 2.37 22.49 10.07
C LEU A 163 3.63 21.62 10.13
N ARG A 164 3.50 20.28 10.12
CA ARG A 164 4.65 19.35 10.15
C ARG A 164 5.55 19.47 8.91
N ASP A 165 4.99 19.86 7.78
CA ASP A 165 5.72 19.98 6.51
C ASP A 165 6.20 21.42 6.23
N SER A 166 6.07 22.30 7.21
CA SER A 166 6.51 23.68 7.10
C SER A 166 8.01 23.78 6.79
N PRO A 167 8.44 24.63 5.85
CA PRO A 167 9.84 24.93 5.62
C PRO A 167 10.49 25.63 6.83
N ASP A 168 9.70 26.33 7.64
CA ASP A 168 10.17 26.92 8.91
C ASP A 168 10.37 25.81 9.96
N ARG A 169 11.64 25.59 10.33
CA ARG A 169 12.02 24.55 11.29
C ARG A 169 11.37 24.71 12.67
N GLU A 170 11.19 25.93 13.16
CA GLU A 170 10.56 26.16 14.47
C GLU A 170 9.08 25.80 14.47
N VAL A 171 8.38 26.09 13.35
CA VAL A 171 6.98 25.68 13.14
C VAL A 171 6.90 24.15 13.10
N ARG A 172 7.73 23.52 12.30
CA ARG A 172 7.77 22.06 12.12
C ARG A 172 8.08 21.33 13.43
N MET A 173 9.11 21.76 14.16
CA MET A 173 9.47 21.15 15.45
C MET A 173 8.36 21.31 16.48
N ALA A 174 7.70 22.48 16.54
CA ALA A 174 6.58 22.69 17.45
C ALA A 174 5.39 21.80 17.13
N ALA A 175 5.08 21.62 15.84
CA ALA A 175 4.01 20.73 15.38
C ALA A 175 4.30 19.26 15.72
N ARG A 176 5.52 18.78 15.41
CA ARG A 176 5.92 17.40 15.73
C ARG A 176 6.00 17.12 17.23
N ARG A 177 6.35 18.11 18.02
CA ARG A 177 6.28 18.01 19.47
C ARG A 177 4.84 17.93 19.98
N ALA A 178 3.94 18.75 19.42
CA ALA A 178 2.51 18.68 19.73
C ALA A 178 1.92 17.30 19.39
N GLU A 179 2.32 16.73 18.23
CA GLU A 179 1.96 15.37 17.84
C GLU A 179 2.42 14.33 18.87
N ARG A 180 3.73 14.32 19.21
CA ARG A 180 4.26 13.38 20.21
C ARG A 180 3.58 13.52 21.56
N LYS A 181 3.31 14.76 21.99
CA LYS A 181 2.61 15.03 23.25
C LYS A 181 1.19 14.45 23.21
N GLY A 182 0.45 14.66 22.12
CA GLY A 182 -0.89 14.11 21.95
C GLY A 182 -0.89 12.58 22.04
N TYR A 183 -0.06 11.89 21.25
CA TYR A 183 0.01 10.42 21.32
C TYR A 183 0.50 9.90 22.68
N ALA A 184 1.39 10.61 23.39
CA ALA A 184 1.81 10.23 24.73
C ALA A 184 0.71 10.46 25.79
N GLU A 185 -0.19 11.42 25.60
CA GLU A 185 -1.34 11.66 26.47
C GLU A 185 -2.37 10.53 26.35
N TYR A 186 -2.61 10.00 25.16
CA TYR A 186 -3.50 8.84 24.88
C TYR A 186 -2.77 7.49 24.89
N GLY A 187 -1.51 7.46 25.37
CA GLY A 187 -0.66 6.26 25.32
C GLY A 187 -1.22 5.06 26.09
N GLU A 188 -1.93 5.29 27.21
CA GLU A 188 -2.55 4.23 28.00
C GLU A 188 -3.72 3.58 27.23
N GLU A 189 -4.57 4.39 26.60
CA GLU A 189 -5.71 3.93 25.80
C GLU A 189 -5.26 3.15 24.56
N PHE A 190 -4.29 3.69 23.80
CA PHE A 190 -3.72 2.99 22.65
C PHE A 190 -3.02 1.70 23.06
N GLY A 191 -2.29 1.71 24.18
CA GLY A 191 -1.60 0.54 24.71
C GLY A 191 -2.57 -0.58 25.04
N LYS A 192 -3.69 -0.26 25.69
CA LYS A 192 -4.75 -1.22 26.00
C LYS A 192 -5.41 -1.77 24.72
N LEU A 193 -5.75 -0.92 23.75
CA LEU A 193 -6.35 -1.35 22.49
C LEU A 193 -5.39 -2.23 21.68
N LEU A 194 -4.09 -1.92 21.64
CA LEU A 194 -3.10 -2.78 21.01
C LEU A 194 -2.98 -4.13 21.70
N ASP A 195 -3.06 -4.16 23.04
CA ASP A 195 -3.06 -5.38 23.83
C ASP A 195 -4.24 -6.28 23.48
N GLU A 196 -5.45 -5.72 23.50
CA GLU A 196 -6.68 -6.42 23.13
C GLU A 196 -6.62 -6.93 21.68
N LEU A 197 -6.07 -6.13 20.75
CA LEU A 197 -5.94 -6.47 19.34
C LEU A 197 -4.97 -7.66 19.13
N VAL A 198 -3.81 -7.63 19.77
CA VAL A 198 -2.82 -8.73 19.69
C VAL A 198 -3.43 -10.01 20.24
N GLN A 199 -4.16 -9.95 21.37
CA GLN A 199 -4.84 -11.11 21.94
C GLN A 199 -5.97 -11.65 21.04
N ALA A 200 -6.77 -10.79 20.43
CA ALA A 200 -7.83 -11.20 19.49
C ALA A 200 -7.22 -11.94 18.28
N ARG A 201 -6.17 -11.38 17.67
CA ARG A 201 -5.45 -11.97 16.55
C ARG A 201 -4.76 -13.30 16.93
N HIS A 202 -4.12 -13.36 18.10
CA HIS A 202 -3.54 -14.60 18.61
C HIS A 202 -4.61 -15.68 18.79
N SER A 203 -5.75 -15.32 19.38
CA SER A 203 -6.87 -16.23 19.60
C SER A 203 -7.49 -16.71 18.28
N LEU A 204 -7.65 -15.81 17.29
CA LEU A 204 -8.12 -16.15 15.94
C LEU A 204 -7.19 -17.18 15.27
N ALA A 205 -5.89 -16.92 15.27
CA ALA A 205 -4.91 -17.81 14.69
C ALA A 205 -4.89 -19.19 15.39
N THR A 206 -4.88 -19.22 16.72
CA THR A 206 -4.86 -20.48 17.48
C THR A 206 -6.15 -21.28 17.35
N ALA A 207 -7.32 -20.63 17.25
CA ALA A 207 -8.58 -21.28 16.96
C ALA A 207 -8.59 -22.00 15.60
N ASN A 208 -7.79 -21.50 14.64
CA ASN A 208 -7.61 -22.11 13.32
C ASN A 208 -6.42 -23.09 13.26
N GLY A 209 -5.77 -23.38 14.40
CA GLY A 209 -4.72 -24.39 14.51
C GLY A 209 -3.29 -23.88 14.28
N PHE A 210 -3.09 -22.57 14.14
CA PHE A 210 -1.77 -21.96 14.00
C PHE A 210 -1.11 -21.75 15.38
N LYS A 211 0.21 -21.73 15.41
CA LYS A 211 0.97 -21.48 16.64
C LYS A 211 0.78 -20.05 17.16
N ASN A 212 0.77 -19.09 16.26
CA ASN A 212 0.58 -17.66 16.50
C ASN A 212 0.00 -16.98 15.24
N TYR A 213 -0.13 -15.66 15.27
CA TYR A 213 -0.71 -14.90 14.17
C TYR A 213 0.21 -14.74 12.95
N LEU A 214 1.52 -15.01 13.05
CA LEU A 214 2.47 -14.75 11.94
C LEU A 214 2.17 -15.61 10.72
N GLU A 215 2.08 -16.94 10.89
CA GLU A 215 1.77 -17.86 9.80
C GLU A 215 0.35 -17.65 9.26
N TYR A 216 -0.62 -17.35 10.14
CA TYR A 216 -1.98 -16.97 9.74
C TYR A 216 -1.97 -15.75 8.79
N ALA A 217 -1.27 -14.68 9.18
CA ALA A 217 -1.16 -13.46 8.41
C ALA A 217 -0.37 -13.65 7.10
N ASP A 218 0.63 -14.52 7.06
CA ASP A 218 1.37 -14.80 5.81
C ASP A 218 0.49 -15.53 4.79
N ILE A 219 -0.37 -16.46 5.23
CA ILE A 219 -1.37 -17.09 4.35
C ILE A 219 -2.40 -16.08 3.85
N GLU A 220 -2.92 -15.22 4.75
CA GLU A 220 -3.85 -14.15 4.39
C GLU A 220 -3.29 -13.21 3.30
N LYS A 221 -1.97 -13.09 3.22
CA LYS A 221 -1.25 -12.24 2.27
C LYS A 221 -0.66 -12.98 1.06
N ASP A 222 -1.07 -14.22 0.85
CA ASP A 222 -0.58 -15.09 -0.23
C ASP A 222 0.95 -15.23 -0.27
N ARG A 223 1.60 -15.26 0.91
CA ARG A 223 3.04 -15.53 1.07
C ARG A 223 3.28 -17.02 1.20
N PHE A 224 3.42 -17.71 0.07
CA PHE A 224 3.53 -19.18 0.05
C PHE A 224 4.95 -19.68 -0.22
N SER A 225 5.78 -18.93 -0.93
CA SER A 225 7.13 -19.33 -1.32
C SER A 225 8.24 -18.86 -0.37
N TYR A 226 7.90 -18.10 0.67
CA TYR A 226 8.80 -17.65 1.73
C TYR A 226 7.99 -17.31 2.99
N GLY A 227 8.69 -17.20 4.12
CA GLY A 227 8.05 -16.94 5.42
C GLY A 227 9.00 -16.21 6.36
N GLU A 228 8.77 -16.37 7.67
CA GLU A 228 9.52 -15.70 8.73
C GLU A 228 11.04 -15.82 8.59
N LYS A 229 11.55 -17.01 8.24
CA LYS A 229 12.98 -17.24 8.13
C LYS A 229 13.61 -16.37 7.05
N GLU A 230 13.05 -16.37 5.85
CA GLU A 230 13.54 -15.60 4.71
C GLU A 230 13.42 -14.09 4.97
N LEU A 231 12.33 -13.64 5.60
CA LEU A 231 12.12 -12.25 5.99
C LEU A 231 13.10 -11.79 7.08
N HIS A 232 13.41 -12.63 8.06
CA HIS A 232 14.45 -12.35 9.06
C HIS A 232 15.85 -12.25 8.44
N GLU A 233 16.19 -13.17 7.53
CA GLU A 233 17.46 -13.13 6.79
C GLU A 233 17.54 -11.86 5.95
N PHE A 234 16.45 -11.48 5.29
CA PHE A 234 16.32 -10.23 4.54
C PHE A 234 16.60 -8.99 5.43
N CYS A 235 15.88 -8.85 6.56
CA CYS A 235 16.10 -7.75 7.50
C CYS A 235 17.53 -7.76 8.08
N GLY A 236 18.11 -8.95 8.29
CA GLY A 236 19.51 -9.11 8.69
C GLY A 236 20.48 -8.54 7.66
N ASN A 237 20.24 -8.79 6.38
CA ASN A 237 21.02 -8.25 5.28
C ASN A 237 20.82 -6.73 5.12
N VAL A 238 19.60 -6.23 5.28
CA VAL A 238 19.32 -4.79 5.30
C VAL A 238 20.09 -4.10 6.43
N LYS A 239 20.07 -4.65 7.64
CA LYS A 239 20.86 -4.12 8.77
C LYS A 239 22.36 -4.08 8.45
N LYS A 240 22.90 -5.11 7.85
CA LYS A 240 24.33 -5.23 7.54
C LYS A 240 24.78 -4.29 6.41
N ILE A 241 23.95 -4.09 5.39
CA ILE A 241 24.33 -3.44 4.13
C ILE A 241 23.74 -2.03 4.04
N ILE A 242 22.45 -1.85 4.31
CA ILE A 242 21.71 -0.60 4.09
C ILE A 242 21.90 0.38 5.25
N LEU A 243 21.82 -0.05 6.52
CA LEU A 243 21.94 0.88 7.65
C LEU A 243 23.24 1.69 7.68
N PRO A 244 24.44 1.15 7.31
CA PRO A 244 25.63 1.98 7.19
C PRO A 244 25.50 3.08 6.13
N ILE A 245 24.70 2.86 5.08
CA ILE A 245 24.44 3.85 4.03
C ILE A 245 23.45 4.89 4.54
N VAL A 246 22.37 4.47 5.22
CA VAL A 246 21.40 5.35 5.91
C VAL A 246 22.14 6.29 6.88
N PHE A 247 23.07 5.76 7.68
CA PHE A 247 23.88 6.60 8.57
C PHE A 247 24.67 7.67 7.83
N ARG A 248 25.31 7.32 6.71
CA ARG A 248 26.06 8.30 5.88
C ARG A 248 25.12 9.32 5.26
N SER A 249 23.95 8.88 4.76
CA SER A 249 22.90 9.77 4.23
C SER A 249 22.43 10.78 5.27
N ASN A 250 22.11 10.34 6.49
CA ASN A 250 21.69 11.20 7.57
C ASN A 250 22.78 12.21 7.97
N LYS A 251 24.06 11.82 7.97
CA LYS A 251 25.17 12.74 8.19
C LYS A 251 25.35 13.75 7.05
N ALA A 252 25.14 13.32 5.81
CA ALA A 252 25.16 14.23 4.66
C ALA A 252 23.99 15.24 4.70
N LEU A 253 22.78 14.78 5.08
CA LEU A 253 21.61 15.63 5.28
C LEU A 253 21.81 16.62 6.42
N GLN A 254 22.31 16.17 7.58
CA GLN A 254 22.68 17.04 8.70
C GLN A 254 23.58 18.19 8.25
N LYS A 255 24.63 17.86 7.48
CA LYS A 255 25.58 18.86 6.94
C LYS A 255 24.93 19.79 5.92
N ARG A 256 24.13 19.23 4.97
CA ARG A 256 23.42 20.01 3.93
C ARG A 256 22.44 21.01 4.54
N LEU A 257 21.73 20.60 5.58
CA LEU A 257 20.76 21.44 6.30
C LEU A 257 21.44 22.43 7.28
N GLY A 258 22.77 22.33 7.50
CA GLY A 258 23.51 23.18 8.42
C GLY A 258 23.12 22.98 9.88
N LEU A 259 22.67 21.77 10.26
CA LEU A 259 22.15 21.48 11.59
C LEU A 259 23.26 21.01 12.54
N GLU A 260 23.30 21.53 13.76
CA GLU A 260 24.14 21.02 14.83
C GLU A 260 23.70 19.62 15.26
N ARG A 261 22.38 19.41 15.36
CA ARG A 261 21.74 18.12 15.70
C ARG A 261 20.71 17.79 14.63
N TYR A 262 20.73 16.55 14.15
CA TYR A 262 19.75 16.00 13.21
C TYR A 262 18.77 15.10 13.95
N THR A 263 17.52 15.49 13.96
CA THR A 263 16.49 14.87 14.78
C THR A 263 15.38 14.27 13.92
N ALA A 264 14.53 13.45 14.52
CA ALA A 264 13.34 12.91 13.86
C ALA A 264 12.36 13.99 13.33
N ASP A 265 12.54 15.25 13.72
CA ASP A 265 11.75 16.37 13.22
C ASP A 265 12.29 16.96 11.91
N ASP A 266 13.48 16.53 11.49
CA ASP A 266 14.17 17.05 10.30
C ASP A 266 14.16 16.06 9.11
N THR A 267 13.67 14.82 9.30
CA THR A 267 13.84 13.72 8.33
C THR A 267 13.11 13.92 7.00
N ASP A 268 12.04 14.70 6.95
CA ASP A 268 11.26 14.92 5.72
C ASP A 268 11.74 16.13 4.91
N ILE A 269 12.80 16.81 5.36
CA ILE A 269 13.38 17.97 4.68
C ILE A 269 14.78 17.63 4.18
N PHE A 270 14.94 17.64 2.88
CA PHE A 270 16.20 17.28 2.22
C PHE A 270 17.07 18.49 1.85
N PHE A 271 16.50 19.71 1.78
CA PHE A 271 17.19 20.93 1.36
C PHE A 271 16.78 22.11 2.23
N ALA A 272 17.75 22.95 2.62
CA ALA A 272 17.53 24.09 3.52
C ALA A 272 16.56 25.16 2.94
N ASP A 273 16.47 25.29 1.63
CA ASP A 273 15.54 26.17 0.90
C ASP A 273 14.24 25.47 0.50
N GLY A 274 13.98 24.29 1.06
CA GLY A 274 12.80 23.46 0.81
C GLY A 274 13.03 22.37 -0.25
N ASN A 275 12.17 21.35 -0.21
CA ASN A 275 12.19 20.22 -1.16
C ASN A 275 11.80 20.69 -2.58
N ALA A 276 11.97 19.80 -3.56
CA ALA A 276 11.69 20.08 -4.97
C ALA A 276 10.24 20.57 -5.20
N ARG A 277 10.09 21.55 -6.10
CA ARG A 277 8.78 22.05 -6.52
C ARG A 277 8.59 21.82 -8.02
N PRO A 278 7.39 21.41 -8.46
CA PRO A 278 7.08 21.30 -9.88
C PRO A 278 7.31 22.63 -10.61
N VAL A 279 7.55 22.56 -11.92
CA VAL A 279 7.64 23.77 -12.77
C VAL A 279 6.36 24.60 -12.73
N ARG A 280 5.22 23.90 -12.62
CA ARG A 280 3.89 24.49 -12.43
C ARG A 280 3.11 23.62 -11.44
N ASP A 281 2.26 24.27 -10.65
CA ASP A 281 1.48 23.67 -9.58
C ASP A 281 0.01 23.35 -9.97
N ASP A 282 -0.29 23.35 -11.27
CA ASP A 282 -1.64 23.03 -11.78
C ASP A 282 -1.75 21.57 -12.26
N VAL A 283 -2.93 21.00 -12.10
CA VAL A 283 -3.26 19.61 -12.48
C VAL A 283 -3.04 19.36 -13.98
N GLY A 284 -3.40 20.36 -14.83
CA GLY A 284 -3.25 20.24 -16.28
C GLY A 284 -1.79 19.99 -16.69
N PHE A 285 -0.85 20.70 -16.06
CA PHE A 285 0.59 20.47 -16.27
C PHE A 285 1.02 19.07 -15.82
N ALA A 286 0.58 18.62 -14.64
CA ALA A 286 0.91 17.29 -14.13
C ALA A 286 0.43 16.20 -15.10
N VAL A 287 -0.85 16.25 -15.51
CA VAL A 287 -1.47 15.27 -16.42
C VAL A 287 -0.78 15.27 -17.79
N GLU A 288 -0.49 16.45 -18.35
CA GLU A 288 0.17 16.55 -19.66
C GLU A 288 1.59 15.97 -19.61
N THR A 289 2.37 16.29 -18.59
CA THR A 289 3.75 15.82 -18.46
C THR A 289 3.81 14.31 -18.20
N ILE A 290 2.87 13.76 -17.41
CA ILE A 290 2.73 12.30 -17.21
C ILE A 290 2.32 11.62 -18.54
N ARG A 291 1.41 12.23 -19.32
CA ARG A 291 1.03 11.72 -20.65
C ARG A 291 2.24 11.63 -21.58
N GLU A 292 3.05 12.70 -21.66
CA GLU A 292 4.27 12.70 -22.45
C GLU A 292 5.28 11.63 -21.99
N MET A 293 5.41 11.41 -20.68
CA MET A 293 6.26 10.37 -20.13
C MET A 293 5.82 8.98 -20.60
N TYR A 294 4.52 8.66 -20.50
CA TYR A 294 4.01 7.36 -20.96
C TYR A 294 4.07 7.19 -22.48
N ASP A 295 3.83 8.24 -23.26
CA ASP A 295 3.99 8.22 -24.71
C ASP A 295 5.43 7.94 -25.14
N ASP A 296 6.40 8.51 -24.40
CA ASP A 296 7.82 8.30 -24.63
C ASP A 296 8.28 6.88 -24.22
N MET A 297 7.65 6.29 -23.19
CA MET A 297 7.93 4.92 -22.77
C MET A 297 7.38 3.89 -23.78
N SER A 298 6.11 3.99 -24.13
CA SER A 298 5.44 3.03 -25.01
C SER A 298 4.12 3.56 -25.54
N PRO A 299 3.82 3.37 -26.85
CA PRO A 299 2.50 3.71 -27.41
C PRO A 299 1.33 3.03 -26.66
N ARG A 300 1.54 1.80 -26.14
CA ARG A 300 0.52 1.06 -25.36
C ARG A 300 0.26 1.76 -24.03
N LEU A 301 1.29 2.14 -23.28
CA LEU A 301 1.14 2.82 -22.00
C LEU A 301 0.55 4.22 -22.18
N GLY A 302 0.99 4.96 -23.19
CA GLY A 302 0.43 6.25 -23.54
C GLY A 302 -1.07 6.17 -23.89
N GLU A 303 -1.49 5.12 -24.63
CA GLU A 303 -2.89 4.90 -24.94
C GLU A 303 -3.74 4.61 -23.69
N ILE A 304 -3.22 3.79 -22.76
CA ILE A 304 -3.88 3.53 -21.47
C ILE A 304 -4.12 4.85 -20.74
N PHE A 305 -3.08 5.68 -20.57
CA PHE A 305 -3.19 6.94 -19.84
C PHE A 305 -4.15 7.92 -20.51
N ARG A 306 -4.09 8.05 -21.85
CA ARG A 306 -5.05 8.89 -22.62
C ARG A 306 -6.49 8.41 -22.41
N ARG A 307 -6.72 7.10 -22.47
CA ARG A 307 -8.05 6.53 -22.27
C ARG A 307 -8.63 6.89 -20.91
N MET A 308 -7.81 6.85 -19.84
CA MET A 308 -8.22 7.28 -18.51
C MET A 308 -8.51 8.78 -18.45
N SER A 309 -7.56 9.61 -18.88
CA SER A 309 -7.66 11.07 -18.78
C SER A 309 -8.79 11.64 -19.63
N ASP A 310 -8.98 11.14 -20.86
CA ASP A 310 -9.98 11.67 -21.79
C ASP A 310 -11.41 11.24 -21.43
N ASN A 311 -11.59 10.17 -20.64
CA ASN A 311 -12.90 9.67 -20.21
C ASN A 311 -13.23 9.96 -18.73
N GLY A 312 -12.45 10.83 -18.05
CA GLY A 312 -12.77 11.33 -16.72
C GLY A 312 -12.45 10.34 -15.58
N TYR A 313 -11.54 9.37 -15.79
CA TYR A 313 -11.09 8.43 -14.76
C TYR A 313 -9.89 8.93 -13.94
N LEU A 314 -9.66 10.25 -13.97
CA LEU A 314 -8.72 10.97 -13.12
C LEU A 314 -9.47 12.09 -12.41
N ASP A 315 -9.58 12.03 -11.10
CA ASP A 315 -10.11 13.14 -10.29
C ASP A 315 -9.00 13.68 -9.39
N LEU A 316 -8.27 14.67 -9.91
CA LEU A 316 -7.06 15.22 -9.31
C LEU A 316 -7.21 16.67 -8.86
N ASP A 317 -8.25 17.39 -9.32
CA ASP A 317 -8.43 18.80 -9.04
C ASP A 317 -8.60 19.10 -7.56
N ARG A 318 -8.00 20.19 -7.12
CA ARG A 318 -8.12 20.66 -5.73
C ARG A 318 -9.56 21.05 -5.39
N SER A 319 -10.05 20.55 -4.26
CA SER A 319 -11.34 20.95 -3.70
C SER A 319 -11.32 20.86 -2.17
N ASP A 320 -11.94 21.84 -1.51
CA ASP A 320 -12.12 21.84 -0.07
C ASP A 320 -13.20 20.84 0.41
N LYS A 321 -13.96 20.24 -0.54
CA LYS A 321 -14.94 19.18 -0.26
C LYS A 321 -14.33 17.80 -0.27
N LYS A 322 -13.20 17.63 -0.94
CA LYS A 322 -12.48 16.37 -1.06
C LYS A 322 -11.87 15.95 0.27
N VAL A 323 -11.87 14.65 0.51
CA VAL A 323 -11.06 14.06 1.58
C VAL A 323 -9.58 14.29 1.28
N THR A 324 -8.85 14.83 2.25
CA THR A 324 -7.44 15.24 2.08
C THR A 324 -6.47 14.22 2.68
N GLY A 325 -5.20 14.29 2.28
CA GLY A 325 -4.12 13.48 2.86
C GLY A 325 -4.04 12.05 2.33
N ILE A 326 -4.77 11.73 1.27
CA ILE A 326 -4.74 10.43 0.60
C ILE A 326 -4.83 10.60 -0.92
N ALA A 327 -4.11 9.75 -1.64
CA ALA A 327 -4.33 9.44 -3.05
C ALA A 327 -4.54 7.92 -3.17
N PHE A 328 -5.28 7.47 -4.15
CA PHE A 328 -5.47 6.05 -4.39
C PHE A 328 -5.86 5.74 -5.83
N THR A 329 -5.59 4.49 -6.22
CA THR A 329 -6.05 3.90 -7.47
C THR A 329 -6.96 2.71 -7.17
N VAL A 330 -8.11 2.65 -7.85
CA VAL A 330 -9.06 1.55 -7.76
C VAL A 330 -9.49 1.05 -9.13
N LYS A 331 -9.87 -0.22 -9.20
CA LYS A 331 -10.42 -0.82 -10.44
C LYS A 331 -11.92 -0.55 -10.55
N MET A 332 -12.37 -0.30 -11.78
CA MET A 332 -13.77 -0.34 -12.17
C MET A 332 -13.97 -1.60 -13.05
N PRO A 333 -14.25 -2.77 -12.45
CA PRO A 333 -14.21 -4.05 -13.16
C PRO A 333 -15.16 -4.13 -14.37
N LYS A 334 -16.40 -3.65 -14.22
CA LYS A 334 -17.39 -3.60 -15.31
C LYS A 334 -16.94 -2.73 -16.48
N GLN A 335 -16.35 -1.57 -16.19
CA GLN A 335 -15.86 -0.64 -17.21
C GLN A 335 -14.49 -1.07 -17.75
N ARG A 336 -13.82 -2.01 -17.07
CA ARG A 336 -12.47 -2.51 -17.36
C ARG A 336 -11.44 -1.38 -17.50
N ILE A 337 -11.47 -0.46 -16.52
CA ILE A 337 -10.55 0.69 -16.45
C ILE A 337 -10.27 1.03 -14.98
N PRO A 338 -9.05 1.47 -14.61
CA PRO A 338 -8.77 1.99 -13.29
C PRO A 338 -9.21 3.46 -13.15
N PHE A 339 -9.41 3.89 -11.90
CA PHE A 339 -9.70 5.27 -11.54
C PHE A 339 -8.64 5.77 -10.54
N ILE A 340 -8.14 6.99 -10.75
CA ILE A 340 -7.20 7.65 -9.82
C ILE A 340 -7.87 8.81 -9.14
N TYR A 341 -7.77 8.84 -7.81
CA TYR A 341 -8.19 9.94 -6.97
C TYR A 341 -6.98 10.60 -6.29
N ALA A 342 -6.96 11.92 -6.27
CA ALA A 342 -6.10 12.72 -5.41
C ALA A 342 -6.70 14.11 -5.18
N ASN A 343 -6.26 14.80 -4.13
CA ASN A 343 -6.54 16.23 -3.94
C ASN A 343 -5.21 16.99 -4.12
N TYR A 344 -4.86 17.30 -5.38
CA TYR A 344 -3.56 17.86 -5.75
C TYR A 344 -3.40 19.30 -5.28
N LEU A 345 -2.43 19.56 -4.42
CA LEU A 345 -2.14 20.88 -3.86
C LEU A 345 -0.94 21.57 -4.53
N GLY A 346 -0.28 20.89 -5.49
CA GLY A 346 0.81 21.46 -6.29
C GLY A 346 2.20 21.29 -5.66
N SER A 347 2.35 20.48 -4.61
CA SER A 347 3.66 20.18 -4.05
C SER A 347 4.43 19.12 -4.86
N GLY A 348 5.72 19.00 -4.62
CA GLY A 348 6.53 17.93 -5.21
C GLY A 348 6.11 16.54 -4.73
N SER A 349 5.69 16.44 -3.47
CA SER A 349 5.16 15.20 -2.89
C SER A 349 3.83 14.80 -3.53
N ASP A 350 2.90 15.76 -3.73
CA ASP A 350 1.63 15.47 -4.41
C ASP A 350 1.84 14.98 -5.83
N LEU A 351 2.77 15.60 -6.58
CA LEU A 351 3.10 15.16 -7.93
C LEU A 351 3.67 13.74 -7.93
N ASN A 352 4.58 13.44 -6.98
CA ASN A 352 5.12 12.10 -6.82
C ASN A 352 4.02 11.07 -6.47
N SER A 353 3.06 11.45 -5.61
CA SER A 353 1.92 10.61 -5.29
C SER A 353 1.05 10.31 -6.53
N ILE A 354 0.79 11.29 -7.39
CA ILE A 354 0.06 11.03 -8.65
C ILE A 354 0.86 10.09 -9.56
N ILE A 355 2.18 10.28 -9.69
CA ILE A 355 3.04 9.38 -10.47
C ILE A 355 2.97 7.96 -9.91
N HIS A 356 3.04 7.80 -8.60
CA HIS A 356 2.85 6.53 -7.89
C HIS A 356 1.52 5.87 -8.28
N GLU A 357 0.41 6.59 -8.15
CA GLU A 357 -0.93 6.08 -8.48
C GLU A 357 -1.06 5.68 -9.95
N THR A 358 -0.37 6.37 -10.86
CA THR A 358 -0.36 5.93 -12.26
C THR A 358 0.33 4.59 -12.46
N GLY A 359 1.31 4.22 -11.62
CA GLY A 359 1.94 2.90 -11.64
C GLY A 359 0.94 1.78 -11.32
N HIS A 360 0.13 1.96 -10.28
CA HIS A 360 -0.98 1.06 -9.97
C HIS A 360 -2.01 1.01 -11.11
N ALA A 361 -2.37 2.16 -11.68
CA ALA A 361 -3.32 2.21 -12.78
C ALA A 361 -2.83 1.44 -14.01
N MET A 362 -1.56 1.57 -14.37
CA MET A 362 -0.96 0.79 -15.46
C MET A 362 -1.01 -0.71 -15.15
N GLN A 363 -0.66 -1.12 -13.92
CA GLN A 363 -0.73 -2.52 -13.52
C GLN A 363 -2.16 -3.07 -13.65
N HIS A 364 -3.14 -2.35 -13.09
CA HIS A 364 -4.54 -2.77 -13.16
C HIS A 364 -5.04 -2.88 -14.59
N GLN A 365 -4.72 -1.91 -15.45
CA GLN A 365 -5.15 -1.96 -16.85
C GLN A 365 -4.49 -3.10 -17.61
N LEU A 366 -3.18 -3.30 -17.43
CA LEU A 366 -2.44 -4.37 -18.13
C LEU A 366 -2.95 -5.76 -17.73
N SER A 367 -3.27 -5.97 -16.44
CA SER A 367 -3.85 -7.22 -15.97
C SER A 367 -5.30 -7.42 -16.45
N MET A 368 -6.13 -6.36 -16.44
CA MET A 368 -7.48 -6.42 -17.01
C MET A 368 -7.47 -6.65 -18.53
N ASP A 369 -6.45 -6.18 -19.25
CA ASP A 369 -6.31 -6.48 -20.68
C ASP A 369 -5.92 -7.94 -20.94
N ARG A 370 -5.24 -8.60 -19.98
CA ARG A 370 -4.81 -10.00 -20.07
C ARG A 370 -5.86 -10.99 -19.60
N PHE A 371 -6.48 -10.75 -18.45
CA PHE A 371 -7.39 -11.69 -17.78
C PHE A 371 -8.85 -11.29 -17.97
N GLU A 372 -9.70 -12.26 -18.32
CA GLU A 372 -11.15 -12.07 -18.29
C GLU A 372 -11.67 -12.11 -16.85
N ASN A 373 -11.15 -13.04 -16.03
CA ASN A 373 -11.45 -13.14 -14.62
C ASN A 373 -10.81 -11.98 -13.85
N THR A 374 -11.64 -11.11 -13.27
CA THR A 374 -11.19 -9.90 -12.56
C THR A 374 -10.54 -10.19 -11.21
N ASP A 375 -10.72 -11.40 -10.64
CA ASP A 375 -10.00 -11.85 -9.45
C ASP A 375 -8.49 -11.93 -9.71
N LEU A 376 -8.09 -12.26 -10.96
CA LEU A 376 -6.70 -12.27 -11.39
C LEU A 376 -6.13 -10.89 -11.73
N CYS A 377 -6.91 -9.82 -11.64
CA CYS A 377 -6.46 -8.47 -11.99
C CYS A 377 -5.79 -7.71 -10.83
N SER A 378 -5.65 -8.30 -9.65
CA SER A 378 -4.87 -7.76 -8.53
C SER A 378 -3.61 -8.60 -8.33
N GLN A 379 -2.48 -7.95 -8.17
CA GLN A 379 -1.25 -8.63 -7.77
C GLN A 379 -1.33 -9.07 -6.30
N VAL A 380 -0.56 -10.12 -5.96
CA VAL A 380 -0.32 -10.45 -4.56
C VAL A 380 0.30 -9.27 -3.83
N GLN A 381 0.06 -9.18 -2.53
CA GLN A 381 0.43 -8.01 -1.75
C GLN A 381 1.90 -7.60 -1.91
N ASP A 382 2.83 -8.54 -1.89
CA ASP A 382 4.26 -8.23 -1.96
C ASP A 382 4.77 -7.85 -3.37
N LEU A 383 3.89 -7.87 -4.37
CA LEU A 383 4.13 -7.30 -5.71
C LEU A 383 3.40 -5.97 -5.92
N SER A 384 2.35 -5.70 -5.16
CA SER A 384 1.39 -4.63 -5.44
C SER A 384 2.03 -3.24 -5.55
N GLU A 385 3.11 -2.98 -4.81
CA GLU A 385 3.82 -1.70 -4.81
C GLU A 385 5.01 -1.66 -5.78
N VAL A 386 5.36 -2.76 -6.44
CA VAL A 386 6.48 -2.73 -7.40
C VAL A 386 6.18 -1.84 -8.61
N PRO A 387 4.97 -1.87 -9.22
CA PRO A 387 4.64 -0.99 -10.35
C PRO A 387 4.66 0.49 -9.97
N SER A 388 4.04 0.86 -8.84
CA SER A 388 3.95 2.24 -8.36
C SER A 388 5.33 2.80 -8.02
N LYS A 389 6.11 2.08 -7.21
CA LYS A 389 7.49 2.46 -6.85
C LYS A 389 8.44 2.49 -8.06
N THR A 390 8.24 1.62 -9.04
CA THR A 390 8.99 1.66 -10.29
C THR A 390 8.69 2.93 -11.08
N MET A 391 7.44 3.37 -11.15
CA MET A 391 7.09 4.61 -11.85
C MET A 391 7.64 5.85 -11.17
N GLU A 392 7.66 5.91 -9.84
CA GLU A 392 8.36 6.97 -9.11
C GLU A 392 9.83 7.07 -9.56
N LEU A 393 10.54 5.93 -9.61
CA LEU A 393 11.95 5.90 -10.00
C LEU A 393 12.19 6.15 -11.51
N ILE A 394 11.30 5.69 -12.39
CA ILE A 394 11.36 6.01 -13.83
C ILE A 394 11.18 7.51 -14.05
N SER A 395 10.34 8.17 -13.24
CA SER A 395 10.11 9.61 -13.35
C SER A 395 11.39 10.45 -13.13
N LEU A 396 12.41 9.89 -12.47
CA LEU A 396 13.72 10.54 -12.31
C LEU A 396 14.40 10.84 -13.65
N GLU A 397 14.16 10.01 -14.67
CA GLU A 397 14.68 10.23 -16.04
C GLU A 397 13.94 11.39 -16.75
N TYR A 398 12.79 11.80 -16.22
CA TYR A 398 11.95 12.90 -16.70
C TYR A 398 11.92 14.10 -15.73
N ALA A 399 12.74 14.06 -14.67
CA ALA A 399 12.72 15.07 -13.60
C ALA A 399 12.90 16.50 -14.11
N ASP A 400 13.68 16.70 -15.19
CA ASP A 400 13.85 18.04 -15.79
C ASP A 400 12.55 18.60 -16.39
N ARG A 401 11.65 17.74 -16.90
CA ARG A 401 10.33 18.15 -17.40
C ARG A 401 9.39 18.52 -16.24
N PHE A 402 9.37 17.72 -15.18
CA PHE A 402 8.50 17.92 -14.02
C PHE A 402 8.96 19.07 -13.12
N PHE A 403 10.27 19.15 -12.83
CA PHE A 403 10.83 20.00 -11.77
C PHE A 403 11.79 21.08 -12.26
N GLY A 404 12.21 21.06 -13.54
CA GLY A 404 13.07 22.07 -14.12
C GLY A 404 14.35 22.28 -13.29
N LYS A 405 14.52 23.48 -12.73
CA LYS A 405 15.70 23.83 -11.90
C LYS A 405 15.80 23.01 -10.60
N ASP A 406 14.71 22.42 -10.12
CA ASP A 406 14.67 21.62 -8.90
C ASP A 406 14.78 20.10 -9.20
N ALA A 407 15.07 19.70 -10.46
CA ALA A 407 15.18 18.31 -10.86
C ALA A 407 16.18 17.50 -10.03
N ASP A 408 17.35 18.08 -9.72
CA ASP A 408 18.35 17.42 -8.88
C ASP A 408 17.91 17.29 -7.41
N LYS A 409 17.12 18.25 -6.90
CA LYS A 409 16.51 18.12 -5.59
C LYS A 409 15.52 16.96 -5.55
N TYR A 410 14.69 16.83 -6.59
CA TYR A 410 13.75 15.72 -6.69
C TYR A 410 14.46 14.37 -6.74
N ARG A 411 15.47 14.21 -7.62
CA ARG A 411 16.27 12.98 -7.74
C ARG A 411 16.88 12.58 -6.39
N LYS A 412 17.56 13.50 -5.72
CA LYS A 412 18.25 13.22 -4.45
C LYS A 412 17.26 13.00 -3.30
N GLY A 413 16.17 13.75 -3.25
CA GLY A 413 15.12 13.60 -2.22
C GLY A 413 14.46 12.23 -2.32
N LEU A 414 13.98 11.85 -3.50
CA LEU A 414 13.30 10.57 -3.71
C LEU A 414 14.22 9.38 -3.43
N LEU A 415 15.47 9.40 -3.89
CA LEU A 415 16.41 8.31 -3.62
C LEU A 415 16.80 8.20 -2.14
N ALA A 416 16.84 9.31 -1.40
CA ALA A 416 17.06 9.30 0.04
C ALA A 416 15.85 8.71 0.77
N GLU A 417 14.63 9.03 0.35
CA GLU A 417 13.39 8.44 0.86
C GLU A 417 13.36 6.93 0.63
N PHE A 418 13.66 6.45 -0.58
CA PHE A 418 13.75 5.02 -0.86
C PHE A 418 14.78 4.29 0.02
N LEU A 419 15.92 4.93 0.28
CA LEU A 419 16.95 4.37 1.16
C LEU A 419 16.44 4.23 2.60
N ASP A 420 15.78 5.26 3.13
CA ASP A 420 15.23 5.26 4.48
C ASP A 420 14.05 4.28 4.61
N ASP A 421 13.21 4.18 3.58
CA ASP A 421 12.06 3.27 3.53
C ASP A 421 12.47 1.80 3.60
N ILE A 422 13.49 1.38 2.83
CA ILE A 422 14.00 0.00 2.87
C ILE A 422 14.36 -0.40 4.31
N ALA A 423 15.00 0.49 5.06
CA ALA A 423 15.35 0.23 6.46
C ALA A 423 14.15 0.38 7.40
N GLY A 424 13.37 1.45 7.23
CA GLY A 424 12.25 1.80 8.10
C GLY A 424 11.15 0.75 8.16
N TYR A 425 10.85 0.10 7.04
CA TYR A 425 9.83 -0.95 6.99
C TYR A 425 10.30 -2.27 7.60
N CYS A 426 11.60 -2.59 7.54
CA CYS A 426 12.17 -3.71 8.31
C CYS A 426 12.01 -3.52 9.84
N LYS A 427 12.07 -2.29 10.34
CA LYS A 427 11.79 -1.97 11.75
C LYS A 427 10.39 -2.42 12.16
N TRP A 428 9.38 -2.10 11.33
CA TRP A 428 8.00 -2.48 11.60
C TRP A 428 7.82 -3.99 11.56
N PHE A 429 8.42 -4.68 10.58
CA PHE A 429 8.40 -6.13 10.50
C PHE A 429 8.97 -6.80 11.77
N GLU A 430 10.15 -6.36 12.24
CA GLU A 430 10.75 -6.92 13.46
C GLU A 430 9.91 -6.62 14.72
N PHE A 431 9.26 -5.46 14.76
CA PHE A 431 8.34 -5.12 15.84
C PHE A 431 7.08 -5.99 15.83
N GLU A 432 6.45 -6.15 14.67
CA GLU A 432 5.27 -6.99 14.50
C GLU A 432 5.58 -8.46 14.80
N THR A 433 6.74 -8.96 14.39
CA THR A 433 7.21 -10.29 14.79
C THR A 433 7.31 -10.41 16.31
N PHE A 434 7.92 -9.42 16.97
CA PHE A 434 8.03 -9.43 18.42
C PHE A 434 6.66 -9.50 19.13
N ILE A 435 5.69 -8.69 18.75
CA ILE A 435 4.38 -8.65 19.44
C ILE A 435 3.54 -9.91 19.23
N TYR A 436 3.65 -10.56 18.05
CA TYR A 436 2.91 -11.79 17.77
C TYR A 436 3.62 -13.06 18.25
N GLU A 437 4.95 -13.04 18.45
CA GLU A 437 5.67 -14.09 19.14
C GLU A 437 5.51 -14.00 20.66
N ASN A 438 5.25 -12.80 21.19
CA ASN A 438 5.11 -12.52 22.62
C ASN A 438 3.75 -11.84 22.89
N PRO A 439 2.62 -12.54 22.67
CA PRO A 439 1.30 -11.92 22.80
C PRO A 439 1.02 -11.40 24.21
N ASP A 440 1.66 -11.99 25.24
CA ASP A 440 1.53 -11.60 26.65
C ASP A 440 2.45 -10.45 27.07
N ALA A 441 3.30 -9.91 26.16
CA ALA A 441 4.14 -8.75 26.44
C ALA A 441 3.27 -7.53 26.78
N GLY A 442 3.56 -6.86 27.88
CA GLY A 442 2.78 -5.70 28.32
C GLY A 442 3.03 -4.44 27.46
N PRO A 443 2.17 -3.41 27.59
CA PRO A 443 2.29 -2.18 26.80
C PRO A 443 3.67 -1.52 26.89
N GLN A 444 4.28 -1.45 28.09
CA GLN A 444 5.60 -0.85 28.27
C GLN A 444 6.70 -1.65 27.58
N GLU A 445 6.64 -2.97 27.64
CA GLU A 445 7.62 -3.84 26.97
C GLU A 445 7.57 -3.67 25.44
N ARG A 446 6.37 -3.50 24.89
CA ARG A 446 6.18 -3.18 23.45
C ARG A 446 6.73 -1.80 23.09
N ILE A 447 6.49 -0.79 23.93
CA ILE A 447 7.05 0.57 23.74
C ILE A 447 8.58 0.52 23.76
N ASP A 448 9.16 -0.16 24.75
CA ASP A 448 10.62 -0.27 24.91
C ASP A 448 11.24 -0.98 23.70
N LYS A 449 10.62 -2.07 23.23
CA LYS A 449 11.05 -2.78 22.02
C LYS A 449 10.96 -1.92 20.77
N PHE A 450 9.87 -1.18 20.60
CA PHE A 450 9.73 -0.28 19.47
C PHE A 450 10.78 0.84 19.47
N ASN A 451 11.03 1.43 20.64
CA ASN A 451 12.04 2.49 20.77
C ASN A 451 13.47 1.96 20.53
N GLU A 452 13.78 0.72 20.96
CA GLU A 452 15.04 0.03 20.62
C GLU A 452 15.20 -0.11 19.10
N LEU A 453 14.17 -0.64 18.43
CA LEU A 453 14.19 -0.83 16.97
C LEU A 453 14.23 0.51 16.22
N TYR A 454 13.50 1.51 16.70
CA TYR A 454 13.56 2.85 16.10
C TYR A 454 14.99 3.42 16.13
N ALA A 455 15.66 3.34 17.27
CA ALA A 455 17.04 3.80 17.40
C ALA A 455 18.02 3.00 16.52
N LEU A 456 17.79 1.71 16.34
CA LEU A 456 18.60 0.85 15.47
C LEU A 456 18.45 1.22 14.00
N TYR A 457 17.20 1.38 13.53
CA TYR A 457 16.89 1.57 12.10
C TYR A 457 16.93 3.03 11.63
N ALA A 458 17.09 4.00 12.55
CA ALA A 458 17.32 5.42 12.24
C ALA A 458 18.70 5.90 12.73
N PRO A 459 19.82 5.30 12.24
CA PRO A 459 21.15 5.59 12.75
C PRO A 459 21.56 7.04 12.43
N GLY A 460 22.03 7.75 13.46
CA GLY A 460 22.44 9.17 13.32
C GLY A 460 21.30 10.17 13.42
N VAL A 461 20.07 9.72 13.67
CA VAL A 461 18.90 10.55 13.97
C VAL A 461 18.68 10.56 15.48
N GLU A 462 18.57 11.75 16.07
CA GLU A 462 18.25 11.88 17.49
C GLU A 462 16.73 11.89 17.68
N ILE A 463 16.25 11.17 18.69
CA ILE A 463 14.84 11.21 19.12
C ILE A 463 14.66 12.36 20.08
N PRO A 464 13.96 13.46 19.72
CA PRO A 464 13.64 14.52 20.65
C PRO A 464 12.54 14.07 21.62
N ASP A 465 12.43 14.74 22.77
CA ASP A 465 11.38 14.45 23.78
C ASP A 465 11.30 12.96 24.15
N ARG A 466 12.43 12.40 24.60
CA ARG A 466 12.54 10.95 24.86
C ARG A 466 11.53 10.47 25.90
N ASP A 467 11.18 11.30 26.86
CA ASP A 467 10.12 11.04 27.84
C ASP A 467 8.74 10.82 27.20
N LEU A 468 8.44 11.46 26.07
CA LEU A 468 7.22 11.22 25.32
C LEU A 468 7.31 9.91 24.50
N ALA A 469 8.50 9.60 23.95
CA ALA A 469 8.72 8.32 23.27
C ALA A 469 8.56 7.13 24.24
N ASP A 470 9.03 7.26 25.47
CA ASP A 470 8.90 6.25 26.54
C ASP A 470 7.43 6.06 27.01
N ARG A 471 6.53 6.96 26.57
CA ARG A 471 5.07 6.84 26.74
C ARG A 471 4.34 6.41 25.46
N GLY A 472 5.05 5.89 24.48
CA GLY A 472 4.48 5.32 23.25
C GLY A 472 4.26 6.31 22.10
N ALA A 473 4.69 7.56 22.20
CA ALA A 473 4.46 8.58 21.18
C ALA A 473 4.95 8.20 19.77
N LEU A 474 6.01 7.40 19.65
CA LEU A 474 6.54 6.95 18.37
C LEU A 474 5.83 5.70 17.84
N LEU A 475 5.39 4.80 18.75
CA LEU A 475 4.70 3.57 18.39
C LEU A 475 3.27 3.85 17.92
N TYR A 476 2.48 4.57 18.72
CA TYR A 476 1.03 4.66 18.50
C TYR A 476 0.61 5.56 17.35
N LYS A 477 1.50 6.43 16.84
CA LYS A 477 1.26 7.15 15.59
C LYS A 477 1.35 6.27 14.34
N GLY A 478 1.94 5.09 14.46
CA GLY A 478 2.11 4.13 13.36
C GLY A 478 0.89 3.26 13.15
N PHE A 479 -0.11 3.76 12.44
CA PHE A 479 -1.41 3.08 12.22
C PHE A 479 -1.30 1.70 11.58
N ASN A 480 -0.21 1.41 10.86
CA ASN A 480 -0.01 0.13 10.17
C ASN A 480 -0.04 -1.07 11.12
N VAL A 481 0.52 -0.93 12.33
CA VAL A 481 0.54 -2.04 13.32
C VAL A 481 -0.87 -2.44 13.78
N PHE A 482 -1.81 -1.49 13.73
CA PHE A 482 -3.21 -1.75 14.05
C PHE A 482 -3.96 -2.34 12.86
N GLY A 483 -4.06 -1.59 11.75
CA GLY A 483 -4.98 -1.86 10.66
C GLY A 483 -4.52 -2.90 9.65
N VAL A 484 -3.21 -2.96 9.35
CA VAL A 484 -2.66 -3.79 8.27
C VAL A 484 -1.40 -4.54 8.70
N PRO A 485 -1.54 -5.52 9.63
CA PRO A 485 -0.41 -6.23 10.18
C PRO A 485 0.37 -6.96 9.08
N ARG A 486 1.68 -7.03 9.23
CA ARG A 486 2.60 -7.72 8.30
C ARG A 486 2.64 -7.13 6.87
N TYR A 487 2.01 -5.97 6.67
CA TYR A 487 2.00 -5.30 5.36
C TYR A 487 3.28 -4.53 5.09
N THR A 488 3.85 -3.88 6.10
CA THR A 488 4.91 -2.89 5.90
C THR A 488 6.19 -3.45 5.27
N VAL A 489 6.55 -4.71 5.53
CA VAL A 489 7.73 -5.35 4.91
C VAL A 489 7.61 -5.46 3.39
N THR A 490 6.37 -5.50 2.86
CA THR A 490 6.07 -5.42 1.42
C THR A 490 6.82 -4.25 0.77
N TYR A 491 6.78 -3.06 1.37
CA TYR A 491 7.45 -1.89 0.81
C TYR A 491 8.98 -2.03 0.75
N SER A 492 9.61 -2.70 1.73
CA SER A 492 11.06 -2.98 1.64
C SER A 492 11.40 -3.88 0.45
N LEU A 493 10.62 -4.94 0.22
CA LEU A 493 10.80 -5.86 -0.91
C LEU A 493 10.49 -5.17 -2.24
N CYS A 494 9.38 -4.43 -2.30
CA CYS A 494 8.96 -3.70 -3.49
C CYS A 494 9.97 -2.61 -3.88
N ASN A 495 10.50 -1.85 -2.91
CA ASN A 495 11.50 -0.80 -3.19
C ASN A 495 12.78 -1.38 -3.80
N LEU A 496 13.27 -2.53 -3.31
CA LEU A 496 14.43 -3.20 -3.92
C LEU A 496 14.14 -3.65 -5.35
N SER A 497 12.98 -4.28 -5.59
CA SER A 497 12.56 -4.73 -6.92
C SER A 497 12.39 -3.55 -7.88
N ALA A 498 11.78 -2.46 -7.41
CA ALA A 498 11.55 -1.25 -8.19
C ALA A 498 12.86 -0.56 -8.59
N ILE A 499 13.82 -0.46 -7.67
CA ILE A 499 15.16 0.09 -7.97
C ILE A 499 15.86 -0.77 -9.03
N TYR A 500 15.76 -2.08 -8.92
CA TYR A 500 16.35 -2.98 -9.91
C TYR A 500 15.72 -2.78 -11.30
N LEU A 501 14.39 -2.70 -11.35
CA LEU A 501 13.61 -2.50 -12.59
C LEU A 501 13.91 -1.13 -13.22
N ALA A 502 13.93 -0.07 -12.42
CA ALA A 502 14.28 1.28 -12.87
C ALA A 502 15.72 1.35 -13.40
N ASN A 503 16.65 0.61 -12.79
CA ASN A 503 18.02 0.50 -13.31
C ASN A 503 18.09 -0.21 -14.66
N GLU A 504 17.26 -1.23 -14.90
CA GLU A 504 17.15 -1.85 -16.23
C GLU A 504 16.58 -0.86 -17.25
N PHE A 505 15.60 -0.04 -16.87
CA PHE A 505 15.06 1.03 -17.72
C PHE A 505 16.13 2.09 -18.04
N LYS A 506 16.92 2.51 -17.06
CA LYS A 506 18.01 3.49 -17.25
C LYS A 506 19.09 2.98 -18.20
N LYS A 507 19.41 1.67 -18.17
CA LYS A 507 20.39 1.02 -19.06
C LYS A 507 19.85 0.82 -20.47
N ASP A 508 18.62 0.38 -20.60
CA ASP A 508 17.92 0.10 -21.86
C ASP A 508 16.42 0.38 -21.68
N ARG A 509 15.99 1.55 -22.17
CA ARG A 509 14.58 2.00 -22.04
C ARG A 509 13.59 1.00 -22.59
N LYS A 510 13.89 0.39 -23.75
CA LYS A 510 12.98 -0.57 -24.39
C LYS A 510 12.83 -1.81 -23.52
N LYS A 511 13.94 -2.40 -23.06
CA LYS A 511 13.95 -3.57 -22.19
C LYS A 511 13.24 -3.27 -20.86
N GLY A 512 13.55 -2.13 -20.23
CA GLY A 512 12.92 -1.74 -18.96
C GLY A 512 11.40 -1.53 -19.10
N THR A 513 10.96 -0.91 -20.22
CA THR A 513 9.53 -0.78 -20.52
C THR A 513 8.84 -2.14 -20.73
N GLU A 514 9.48 -3.05 -21.46
CA GLU A 514 8.95 -4.41 -21.66
C GLU A 514 8.83 -5.18 -20.34
N LEU A 515 9.80 -5.01 -19.43
CA LEU A 515 9.75 -5.61 -18.09
C LEU A 515 8.61 -5.00 -17.25
N PHE A 516 8.41 -3.68 -17.31
CA PHE A 516 7.32 -3.00 -16.61
C PHE A 516 5.94 -3.48 -17.13
N ILE A 517 5.77 -3.59 -18.43
CA ILE A 517 4.52 -4.12 -19.03
C ILE A 517 4.31 -5.57 -18.59
N ARG A 518 5.35 -6.40 -18.64
CA ARG A 518 5.27 -7.79 -18.19
C ARG A 518 4.89 -7.93 -16.72
N LEU A 519 5.46 -7.05 -15.85
CA LEU A 519 5.09 -6.97 -14.44
C LEU A 519 3.59 -6.65 -14.27
N GLY A 520 3.07 -5.68 -15.01
CA GLY A 520 1.64 -5.33 -14.97
C GLY A 520 0.73 -6.47 -15.44
N GLU A 521 1.18 -7.24 -16.44
CA GLU A 521 0.43 -8.37 -16.98
C GLU A 521 0.38 -9.61 -16.07
N ILE A 522 1.24 -9.70 -15.04
CA ILE A 522 1.23 -10.82 -14.09
C ILE A 522 -0.12 -10.91 -13.36
N GLY A 523 -0.66 -9.77 -12.90
CA GLY A 523 -1.85 -9.77 -12.06
C GLY A 523 -1.68 -10.69 -10.85
N GLY A 524 -2.73 -11.44 -10.50
CA GLY A 524 -2.77 -12.43 -9.43
C GLY A 524 -2.42 -13.86 -9.85
N SER A 525 -1.63 -14.03 -10.93
CA SER A 525 -1.32 -15.37 -11.48
C SER A 525 -0.09 -16.03 -10.86
N MET A 526 0.67 -15.33 -10.02
CA MET A 526 1.93 -15.80 -9.45
C MET A 526 2.17 -15.15 -8.09
N ASP A 527 2.92 -15.85 -7.22
CA ASP A 527 3.45 -15.23 -6.02
C ASP A 527 4.66 -14.30 -6.32
N TYR A 528 5.19 -13.66 -5.28
CA TYR A 528 6.31 -12.74 -5.43
C TYR A 528 7.57 -13.38 -6.04
N ASN A 529 7.99 -14.54 -5.54
CA ASN A 529 9.22 -15.18 -6.04
C ASN A 529 9.06 -15.73 -7.45
N GLU A 530 7.90 -16.29 -7.77
CA GLU A 530 7.57 -16.76 -9.12
C GLU A 530 7.57 -15.59 -10.13
N ALA A 531 6.97 -14.45 -9.74
CA ALA A 531 6.93 -13.25 -10.56
C ALA A 531 8.34 -12.68 -10.83
N ILE A 532 9.19 -12.58 -9.81
CA ILE A 532 10.58 -12.15 -9.94
C ILE A 532 11.35 -13.09 -10.88
N GLN A 533 11.19 -14.39 -10.74
CA GLN A 533 11.80 -15.39 -11.62
C GLN A 533 11.25 -15.30 -13.06
N TYR A 534 9.94 -15.17 -13.23
CA TYR A 534 9.28 -15.01 -14.52
C TYR A 534 9.78 -13.78 -15.30
N MET A 535 10.02 -12.70 -14.59
CA MET A 535 10.62 -11.48 -15.16
C MET A 535 12.11 -11.63 -15.48
N GLY A 536 12.77 -12.71 -15.03
CA GLY A 536 14.22 -12.89 -15.16
C GLY A 536 15.03 -11.92 -14.29
N LEU A 537 14.44 -11.44 -13.19
CA LEU A 537 15.11 -10.60 -12.22
C LEU A 537 15.79 -11.45 -11.12
N LYS A 538 16.76 -10.87 -10.43
CA LYS A 538 17.33 -11.49 -9.23
C LYS A 538 16.39 -11.24 -8.03
N SER A 539 16.33 -12.22 -7.13
CA SER A 539 15.50 -12.12 -5.92
C SER A 539 15.97 -11.01 -4.98
N SER A 540 15.04 -10.18 -4.50
CA SER A 540 15.31 -9.13 -3.49
C SER A 540 15.74 -9.70 -2.13
N PHE A 541 15.54 -10.98 -1.86
CA PHE A 541 16.07 -11.67 -0.68
C PHE A 541 17.60 -11.92 -0.76
N SER A 542 18.19 -11.81 -1.96
CA SER A 542 19.62 -12.04 -2.16
C SER A 542 20.48 -10.94 -1.53
N GLU A 543 21.47 -11.31 -0.72
CA GLU A 543 22.49 -10.38 -0.19
C GLU A 543 23.18 -9.60 -1.32
N GLU A 544 23.40 -10.25 -2.48
CA GLU A 544 24.00 -9.63 -3.66
C GLU A 544 23.15 -8.48 -4.18
N VAL A 545 21.83 -8.68 -4.33
CA VAL A 545 20.89 -7.64 -4.81
C VAL A 545 20.80 -6.48 -3.83
N ILE A 546 20.68 -6.77 -2.53
CA ILE A 546 20.65 -5.72 -1.49
C ILE A 546 21.93 -4.89 -1.53
N ARG A 547 23.08 -5.51 -1.79
CA ARG A 547 24.37 -4.83 -1.94
C ARG A 547 24.43 -3.99 -3.22
N GLU A 548 24.03 -4.53 -4.37
CA GLU A 548 23.96 -3.80 -5.65
C GLU A 548 23.08 -2.55 -5.53
N VAL A 549 21.92 -2.69 -4.90
CA VAL A 549 20.99 -1.58 -4.65
C VAL A 549 21.59 -0.55 -3.69
N GLY A 550 22.19 -1.00 -2.58
CA GLY A 550 22.85 -0.11 -1.63
C GLY A 550 24.00 0.69 -2.26
N GLU A 551 24.84 0.04 -3.08
CA GLU A 551 25.94 0.70 -3.81
C GLU A 551 25.40 1.71 -4.85
N TYR A 552 24.31 1.36 -5.55
CA TYR A 552 23.65 2.28 -6.46
C TYR A 552 23.13 3.53 -5.73
N LEU A 553 22.37 3.35 -4.65
CA LEU A 553 21.85 4.48 -3.87
C LEU A 553 22.98 5.34 -3.28
N ALA A 554 24.01 4.72 -2.72
CA ALA A 554 25.17 5.45 -2.19
C ALA A 554 25.88 6.29 -3.26
N LYS A 555 26.00 5.76 -4.47
CA LYS A 555 26.61 6.47 -5.61
C LYS A 555 25.76 7.65 -6.08
N GLU A 556 24.45 7.43 -6.30
CA GLU A 556 23.56 8.49 -6.79
C GLU A 556 23.35 9.60 -5.75
N LEU A 557 23.43 9.27 -4.46
CA LEU A 557 23.36 10.22 -3.33
C LEU A 557 24.71 10.87 -3.00
N GLU A 558 25.80 10.49 -3.68
CA GLU A 558 27.17 11.00 -3.47
C GLU A 558 27.68 10.78 -2.01
N LEU A 559 27.42 9.58 -1.43
CA LEU A 559 27.73 9.21 -0.04
C LEU A 559 29.08 8.52 0.11
#